data_3b1659cb0b849d11cd92688bfd1e2fe7
#
_entry.id   3b1659cb0b849d11cd92688bfd1e2fe7
#
_cell.length_a   1.000
_cell.length_b   1.000
_cell.length_c   1.000
_cell.angle_alpha   90.00
_cell.angle_beta   90.00
_cell.angle_gamma   90.00
#
_symmetry.space_group_name_H-M   'P 1'
#
loop_
_entity.id
_entity.type
_entity.pdbx_description
1 polymer ?
#
loop_
_entity_poly.entity_id
_entity_poly.type
_entity_poly.pdbx_seq_one_letter_code
_entity_poly.pdbx_strand_id
1 'polypeptide(L)'
;GITSVAGSGYSETLAFFNDGEFVAINAYWDEFNQGNYTINGTAISSTGAKAYAVNGPYQANGSLEGIVSSQGTLRATVKGSLGTTLDVDLVYETAAYERSISLADLAGSWSGSVPGLSFAIIISPSGSFAASGSDGCSVAGELTIRQLDRNMIKGDLTISGSNC
;
A
#
# COMPACT_ATOMS: atom_id res chain seq x y z
N GLY A 1 7.03 -8.76 1.25
CA GLY A 1 7.02 -8.99 -0.20
C GLY A 1 5.91 -8.24 -0.88
N ILE A 2 6.04 -8.02 -2.15
CA ILE A 2 4.99 -7.50 -3.03
C ILE A 2 4.50 -8.69 -3.85
N THR A 3 3.18 -8.82 -4.00
CA THR A 3 2.56 -9.89 -4.75
C THR A 3 1.44 -9.35 -5.62
N SER A 4 1.16 -9.95 -6.75
CA SER A 4 0.07 -9.59 -7.63
C SER A 4 -0.85 -10.78 -7.90
N VAL A 5 -2.15 -10.52 -8.07
CA VAL A 5 -3.13 -11.55 -8.44
C VAL A 5 -2.96 -11.89 -9.92
N ALA A 6 -2.69 -13.16 -10.21
CA ALA A 6 -2.69 -13.66 -11.57
C ALA A 6 -4.06 -14.30 -11.88
N GLY A 7 -4.78 -13.81 -12.89
CA GLY A 7 -5.81 -14.60 -13.56
C GLY A 7 -7.26 -14.14 -13.51
N SER A 8 -7.62 -13.07 -12.80
CA SER A 8 -9.02 -12.62 -12.71
C SER A 8 -9.36 -11.35 -13.51
N GLY A 9 -8.41 -10.76 -14.22
CA GLY A 9 -8.58 -9.44 -14.82
C GLY A 9 -8.54 -8.30 -13.79
N TYR A 10 -8.38 -8.60 -12.52
CA TYR A 10 -8.20 -7.65 -11.42
C TYR A 10 -6.72 -7.60 -11.05
N SER A 11 -6.16 -6.43 -10.89
CA SER A 11 -4.81 -6.25 -10.36
C SER A 11 -4.90 -5.83 -8.90
N GLU A 12 -4.42 -6.66 -8.00
CA GLU A 12 -4.24 -6.33 -6.60
C GLU A 12 -2.75 -6.40 -6.28
N THR A 13 -2.23 -5.37 -5.64
CA THR A 13 -0.87 -5.36 -5.11
C THR A 13 -0.94 -5.43 -3.60
N LEU A 14 -0.33 -6.46 -3.04
CA LEU A 14 -0.25 -6.67 -1.60
C LEU A 14 1.20 -6.60 -1.16
N ALA A 15 1.51 -5.72 -0.25
CA ALA A 15 2.83 -5.53 0.33
C ALA A 15 2.83 -5.90 1.81
N PHE A 16 3.71 -6.82 2.20
CA PHE A 16 3.95 -7.20 3.59
C PHE A 16 5.27 -6.61 4.07
N PHE A 17 5.23 -5.96 5.22
CA PHE A 17 6.42 -5.42 5.88
C PHE A 17 6.91 -6.40 6.95
N ASN A 18 8.19 -6.33 7.30
CA ASN A 18 8.80 -7.22 8.30
C ASN A 18 8.41 -6.92 9.75
N ASP A 19 7.75 -5.81 10.01
CA ASP A 19 7.21 -5.42 11.32
C ASP A 19 5.77 -5.88 11.59
N GLY A 20 5.25 -6.73 10.70
CA GLY A 20 3.91 -7.32 10.85
C GLY A 20 2.78 -6.43 10.29
N GLU A 21 3.08 -5.37 9.57
CA GLU A 21 2.08 -4.59 8.85
C GLU A 21 1.97 -5.04 7.38
N PHE A 22 0.81 -4.84 6.79
CA PHE A 22 0.60 -4.99 5.35
C PHE A 22 -0.25 -3.86 4.79
N VAL A 23 -0.08 -3.66 3.49
CA VAL A 23 -0.88 -2.77 2.66
C VAL A 23 -1.31 -3.52 1.42
N ALA A 24 -2.55 -3.39 1.01
CA ALA A 24 -3.07 -3.90 -0.24
C ALA A 24 -3.74 -2.77 -1.03
N ILE A 25 -3.47 -2.72 -2.33
CA ILE A 25 -4.08 -1.77 -3.25
C ILE A 25 -4.82 -2.57 -4.30
N ASN A 26 -6.11 -2.34 -4.42
CA ASN A 26 -6.93 -2.87 -5.48
C ASN A 26 -7.31 -1.74 -6.43
N ALA A 27 -6.58 -1.66 -7.56
CA ALA A 27 -6.79 -0.61 -8.54
C ALA A 27 -8.12 -0.72 -9.31
N TYR A 28 -8.76 -1.89 -9.32
CA TYR A 28 -10.03 -2.09 -10.01
C TYR A 28 -11.22 -1.52 -9.22
N TRP A 29 -11.17 -1.63 -7.88
CA TRP A 29 -12.22 -1.12 -7.00
C TRP A 29 -11.87 0.21 -6.35
N ASP A 30 -10.74 0.81 -6.74
CA ASP A 30 -10.22 2.02 -6.09
C ASP A 30 -10.16 1.87 -4.56
N GLU A 31 -9.65 0.74 -4.10
CA GLU A 31 -9.65 0.35 -2.71
C GLU A 31 -8.23 0.23 -2.15
N PHE A 32 -8.06 0.73 -0.94
CA PHE A 32 -6.83 0.63 -0.16
C PHE A 32 -7.13 -0.11 1.14
N ASN A 33 -6.36 -1.15 1.40
CA ASN A 33 -6.48 -1.95 2.60
C ASN A 33 -5.19 -1.89 3.41
N GLN A 34 -5.30 -1.83 4.73
CA GLN A 34 -4.16 -1.89 5.64
C GLN A 34 -4.48 -2.66 6.89
N GLY A 35 -3.47 -3.28 7.49
CA GLY A 35 -3.64 -4.05 8.71
C GLY A 35 -2.34 -4.63 9.24
N ASN A 36 -2.47 -5.36 10.33
CA ASN A 36 -1.37 -6.13 10.89
C ASN A 36 -1.57 -7.61 10.58
N TYR A 37 -0.48 -8.33 10.43
CA TYR A 37 -0.49 -9.77 10.24
C TYR A 37 0.44 -10.48 11.22
N THR A 38 0.19 -11.76 11.39
CA THR A 38 1.06 -12.68 12.11
C THR A 38 1.38 -13.88 11.25
N ILE A 39 2.59 -14.41 11.38
CA ILE A 39 3.02 -15.65 10.73
C ILE A 39 3.40 -16.66 11.82
N ASN A 40 2.84 -17.86 11.70
CA ASN A 40 3.21 -19.02 12.55
C ASN A 40 3.53 -20.20 11.62
N GLY A 41 4.83 -20.48 11.46
CA GLY A 41 5.31 -21.40 10.43
C GLY A 41 4.98 -20.88 9.04
N THR A 42 4.13 -21.58 8.30
CA THR A 42 3.62 -21.14 6.99
C THR A 42 2.24 -20.50 7.06
N ALA A 43 1.56 -20.56 8.19
CA ALA A 43 0.25 -19.95 8.34
C ALA A 43 0.39 -18.43 8.54
N ILE A 44 -0.37 -17.66 7.77
CA ILE A 44 -0.50 -16.21 7.90
C ILE A 44 -1.94 -15.87 8.30
N SER A 45 -2.09 -14.92 9.20
CA SER A 45 -3.40 -14.40 9.58
C SER A 45 -3.37 -12.94 9.91
N SER A 46 -4.48 -12.27 9.66
CA SER A 46 -4.76 -10.88 10.03
C SER A 46 -6.19 -10.76 10.52
N THR A 47 -6.39 -10.03 11.59
CA THR A 47 -7.71 -9.65 12.10
C THR A 47 -7.78 -8.14 12.23
N GLY A 48 -8.90 -7.54 11.80
CA GLY A 48 -9.08 -6.09 11.89
C GLY A 48 -8.35 -5.29 10.82
N ALA A 49 -8.09 -5.88 9.65
CA ALA A 49 -7.72 -5.13 8.46
C ALA A 49 -8.81 -4.09 8.15
N LYS A 50 -8.40 -2.91 7.70
CA LYS A 50 -9.28 -1.80 7.37
C LYS A 50 -9.25 -1.53 5.88
N ALA A 51 -10.41 -1.46 5.26
CA ALA A 51 -10.60 -1.09 3.88
C ALA A 51 -11.06 0.37 3.78
N TYR A 52 -10.46 1.10 2.85
CA TYR A 52 -10.78 2.49 2.51
C TYR A 52 -11.00 2.60 1.02
N ALA A 53 -12.00 3.35 0.58
CA ALA A 53 -12.04 3.79 -0.81
C ALA A 53 -10.94 4.82 -1.05
N VAL A 54 -10.34 4.83 -2.23
CA VAL A 54 -9.30 5.83 -2.60
C VAL A 54 -9.82 7.27 -2.48
N ASN A 55 -11.10 7.46 -2.73
CA ASN A 55 -11.76 8.78 -2.68
C ASN A 55 -12.69 8.95 -1.47
N GLY A 56 -12.54 8.13 -0.43
CA GLY A 56 -13.54 8.14 0.62
C GLY A 56 -13.09 7.66 1.99
N PRO A 57 -14.03 7.72 2.92
CA PRO A 57 -13.79 7.29 4.30
C PRO A 57 -13.60 5.76 4.38
N TYR A 58 -13.24 5.31 5.57
CA TYR A 58 -13.28 3.91 5.97
C TYR A 58 -14.59 3.24 5.54
N GLN A 59 -14.48 2.07 4.91
CA GLN A 59 -15.63 1.31 4.40
C GLN A 59 -15.94 0.07 5.23
N ALA A 60 -14.93 -0.73 5.57
CA ALA A 60 -15.16 -2.03 6.19
C ALA A 60 -13.95 -2.52 6.99
N ASN A 61 -14.21 -3.42 7.94
CA ASN A 61 -13.19 -4.28 8.52
C ASN A 61 -13.11 -5.58 7.72
N GLY A 62 -11.95 -6.23 7.81
CA GLY A 62 -11.74 -7.53 7.20
C GLY A 62 -10.76 -8.39 7.99
N SER A 63 -10.65 -9.63 7.55
CA SER A 63 -9.64 -10.57 8.02
C SER A 63 -9.03 -11.30 6.83
N LEU A 64 -7.82 -11.80 7.02
CA LEU A 64 -7.10 -12.63 6.07
C LEU A 64 -6.60 -13.87 6.80
N GLU A 65 -6.78 -15.02 6.20
CA GLU A 65 -6.24 -16.30 6.66
C GLU A 65 -5.66 -17.06 5.48
N GLY A 66 -4.45 -17.59 5.61
CA GLY A 66 -3.84 -18.26 4.48
C GLY A 66 -2.54 -18.99 4.79
N ILE A 67 -1.88 -19.41 3.72
CA ILE A 67 -0.58 -20.08 3.74
C ILE A 67 0.38 -19.30 2.87
N VAL A 68 1.55 -19.01 3.41
CA VAL A 68 2.64 -18.33 2.71
C VAL A 68 3.85 -19.25 2.58
N SER A 69 4.45 -19.28 1.39
CA SER A 69 5.77 -19.87 1.17
C SER A 69 6.81 -18.75 1.04
N SER A 70 8.01 -18.96 1.61
CA SER A 70 9.08 -17.97 1.51
C SER A 70 9.44 -17.72 0.05
N GLN A 71 9.43 -16.44 -0.38
CA GLN A 71 9.73 -16.02 -1.75
C GLN A 71 8.95 -16.79 -2.84
N GLY A 72 7.77 -17.26 -2.50
CA GLY A 72 6.97 -18.09 -3.39
C GLY A 72 5.55 -17.55 -3.58
N THR A 73 4.60 -18.20 -2.95
CA THR A 73 3.17 -17.89 -3.11
C THR A 73 2.51 -17.58 -1.78
N LEU A 74 1.48 -16.78 -1.81
CA LEU A 74 0.50 -16.64 -0.75
C LEU A 74 -0.86 -17.09 -1.28
N ARG A 75 -1.47 -18.06 -0.62
CA ARG A 75 -2.87 -18.45 -0.83
C ARG A 75 -3.65 -18.09 0.41
N ALA A 76 -4.63 -17.25 0.27
CA ALA A 76 -5.40 -16.76 1.40
C ALA A 76 -6.86 -16.55 1.07
N THR A 77 -7.69 -16.63 2.10
CA THR A 77 -9.08 -16.21 2.06
C THR A 77 -9.21 -14.89 2.80
N VAL A 78 -9.72 -13.88 2.12
CA VAL A 78 -10.06 -12.57 2.67
C VAL A 78 -11.56 -12.55 2.97
N LYS A 79 -11.93 -12.12 4.18
CA LYS A 79 -13.32 -11.96 4.59
C LYS A 79 -13.59 -10.53 4.98
N GLY A 80 -14.51 -9.88 4.31
CA GLY A 80 -15.01 -8.56 4.67
C GLY A 80 -16.13 -8.62 5.72
N SER A 81 -16.26 -7.58 6.53
CA SER A 81 -17.29 -7.47 7.56
C SER A 81 -18.74 -7.47 7.02
N LEU A 82 -18.89 -7.18 5.72
CA LEU A 82 -20.19 -7.21 5.03
C LEU A 82 -20.55 -8.60 4.46
N GLY A 83 -19.79 -9.65 4.83
CA GLY A 83 -20.03 -11.03 4.40
C GLY A 83 -19.37 -11.39 3.06
N THR A 84 -18.61 -10.50 2.46
CA THR A 84 -17.83 -10.78 1.26
C THR A 84 -16.70 -11.75 1.60
N THR A 85 -16.49 -12.75 0.76
CA THR A 85 -15.37 -13.67 0.85
C THR A 85 -14.67 -13.73 -0.49
N LEU A 86 -13.35 -13.60 -0.49
CA LEU A 86 -12.50 -13.64 -1.67
C LEU A 86 -11.30 -14.56 -1.42
N ASP A 87 -11.10 -15.53 -2.30
CA ASP A 87 -9.88 -16.33 -2.30
C ASP A 87 -8.85 -15.67 -3.21
N VAL A 88 -7.64 -15.50 -2.70
CA VAL A 88 -6.54 -14.85 -3.41
C VAL A 88 -5.35 -15.79 -3.52
N ASP A 89 -4.80 -15.88 -4.72
CA ASP A 89 -3.54 -16.54 -5.04
C ASP A 89 -2.55 -15.48 -5.52
N LEU A 90 -1.51 -15.22 -4.74
CA LEU A 90 -0.51 -14.19 -5.01
C LEU A 90 0.85 -14.82 -5.23
N VAL A 91 1.62 -14.26 -6.16
CA VAL A 91 2.98 -14.67 -6.47
C VAL A 91 3.95 -13.60 -5.98
N TYR A 92 5.09 -14.03 -5.41
CA TYR A 92 6.12 -13.12 -4.95
C TYR A 92 6.84 -12.46 -6.12
N GLU A 93 6.80 -11.13 -6.15
CA GLU A 93 7.40 -10.32 -7.21
C GLU A 93 8.81 -9.86 -6.83
N THR A 94 9.81 -10.71 -7.06
CA THR A 94 11.20 -10.44 -6.75
C THR A 94 11.71 -9.13 -7.38
N ALA A 95 11.46 -8.94 -8.66
CA ALA A 95 11.95 -7.77 -9.40
C ALA A 95 11.34 -6.44 -8.91
N ALA A 96 10.11 -6.47 -8.42
CA ALA A 96 9.46 -5.29 -7.87
C ALA A 96 9.88 -4.99 -6.43
N TYR A 97 10.15 -6.03 -5.64
CA TYR A 97 10.37 -5.90 -4.20
C TYR A 97 11.84 -5.93 -3.78
N GLU A 98 12.63 -6.87 -4.31
CA GLU A 98 14.05 -7.05 -3.95
C GLU A 98 14.96 -6.07 -4.68
N ARG A 99 14.68 -4.80 -4.53
CA ARG A 99 15.44 -3.71 -5.13
C ARG A 99 15.68 -2.65 -4.07
N SER A 100 16.94 -2.36 -3.80
CA SER A 100 17.28 -1.25 -2.92
C SER A 100 16.85 0.08 -3.53
N ILE A 101 16.38 0.99 -2.71
CA ILE A 101 16.07 2.36 -3.07
C ILE A 101 16.68 3.29 -2.02
N SER A 102 17.11 4.46 -2.41
CA SER A 102 17.51 5.53 -1.51
C SER A 102 16.52 6.69 -1.57
N LEU A 103 16.46 7.50 -0.52
CA LEU A 103 15.64 8.72 -0.54
C LEU A 103 16.13 9.71 -1.60
N ALA A 104 17.42 9.67 -1.92
CA ALA A 104 18.00 10.50 -2.97
C ALA A 104 17.47 10.13 -4.37
N ASP A 105 17.10 8.86 -4.60
CA ASP A 105 16.50 8.43 -5.87
C ASP A 105 15.08 8.98 -6.07
N LEU A 106 14.43 9.38 -5.00
CA LEU A 106 13.11 10.00 -5.02
C LEU A 106 13.16 11.52 -5.02
N ALA A 107 14.32 12.10 -4.66
CA ALA A 107 14.46 13.54 -4.53
C ALA A 107 14.19 14.24 -5.87
N GLY A 108 13.47 15.35 -5.82
CA GLY A 108 13.13 16.12 -7.00
C GLY A 108 11.73 16.71 -6.95
N SER A 109 11.31 17.23 -8.09
CA SER A 109 9.97 17.77 -8.30
C SER A 109 9.16 16.83 -9.17
N TRP A 110 8.01 16.44 -8.69
CA TRP A 110 7.09 15.52 -9.34
C TRP A 110 5.75 16.19 -9.55
N SER A 111 5.10 15.93 -10.66
CA SER A 111 3.76 16.45 -10.93
C SER A 111 2.92 15.41 -11.63
N GLY A 112 1.62 15.47 -11.41
CA GLY A 112 0.66 14.59 -12.03
C GLY A 112 -0.72 15.24 -12.09
N SER A 113 -1.61 14.60 -12.83
CA SER A 113 -3.00 15.01 -12.90
C SER A 113 -3.92 13.82 -13.08
N VAL A 114 -5.07 13.90 -12.45
CA VAL A 114 -6.24 13.05 -12.68
C VAL A 114 -7.42 13.95 -13.05
N PRO A 115 -8.52 13.43 -13.59
CA PRO A 115 -9.68 14.27 -13.90
C PRO A 115 -10.13 15.13 -12.71
N GLY A 116 -10.06 16.45 -12.87
CA GLY A 116 -10.44 17.42 -11.85
C GLY A 116 -9.39 17.81 -10.82
N LEU A 117 -8.22 17.14 -10.79
CA LEU A 117 -7.16 17.43 -9.83
C LEU A 117 -5.78 17.39 -10.50
N SER A 118 -5.00 18.44 -10.34
CA SER A 118 -3.56 18.48 -10.62
C SER A 118 -2.79 18.62 -9.31
N PHE A 119 -1.63 17.99 -9.22
CA PHE A 119 -0.79 18.06 -8.03
C PHE A 119 0.69 18.19 -8.38
N ALA A 120 1.43 18.79 -7.47
CA ALA A 120 2.88 18.88 -7.51
C ALA A 120 3.44 18.44 -6.15
N ILE A 121 4.56 17.71 -6.19
CA ILE A 121 5.26 17.20 -5.00
C ILE A 121 6.73 17.57 -5.14
N ILE A 122 7.33 18.07 -4.07
CA ILE A 122 8.78 18.30 -3.95
C ILE A 122 9.29 17.39 -2.84
N ILE A 123 10.26 16.56 -3.16
CA ILE A 123 10.90 15.63 -2.21
C ILE A 123 12.36 16.02 -2.07
N SER A 124 12.82 16.22 -0.83
CA SER A 124 14.22 16.48 -0.53
C SER A 124 15.04 15.19 -0.50
N PRO A 125 16.37 15.24 -0.65
CA PRO A 125 17.23 14.07 -0.51
C PRO A 125 17.19 13.42 0.88
N SER A 126 16.73 14.14 1.91
CA SER A 126 16.54 13.61 3.26
C SER A 126 15.18 12.94 3.46
N GLY A 127 14.27 13.01 2.49
CA GLY A 127 12.95 12.41 2.54
C GLY A 127 11.82 13.35 2.98
N SER A 128 12.13 14.57 3.44
CA SER A 128 11.05 15.52 3.70
C SER A 128 10.37 15.90 2.38
N PHE A 129 9.05 16.01 2.38
CA PHE A 129 8.30 16.36 1.20
C PHE A 129 7.18 17.36 1.48
N ALA A 130 6.84 18.10 0.45
CA ALA A 130 5.65 18.96 0.41
C ALA A 130 4.94 18.77 -0.93
N ALA A 131 3.62 18.70 -0.88
CA ALA A 131 2.77 18.58 -2.05
C ALA A 131 1.63 19.60 -1.98
N SER A 132 1.16 20.03 -3.16
CA SER A 132 0.00 20.89 -3.30
C SER A 132 -0.90 20.42 -4.43
N GLY A 133 -2.21 20.48 -4.21
CA GLY A 133 -3.24 20.19 -5.19
C GLY A 133 -3.90 21.46 -5.73
N SER A 134 -4.45 21.39 -6.95
CA SER A 134 -5.23 22.47 -7.54
C SER A 134 -6.56 22.74 -6.83
N ASP A 135 -6.99 21.84 -5.96
CA ASP A 135 -8.15 21.95 -5.06
C ASP A 135 -7.88 22.80 -3.81
N GLY A 136 -6.63 23.23 -3.61
CA GLY A 136 -6.18 23.96 -2.43
C GLY A 136 -5.74 23.10 -1.27
N CYS A 137 -5.67 21.77 -1.46
CA CYS A 137 -5.09 20.85 -0.49
C CYS A 137 -3.57 20.91 -0.51
N SER A 138 -2.98 20.82 0.67
CA SER A 138 -1.53 20.71 0.85
C SER A 138 -1.21 19.52 1.73
N VAL A 139 -0.17 18.79 1.37
CA VAL A 139 0.34 17.65 2.13
C VAL A 139 1.81 17.90 2.41
N ALA A 140 2.24 17.66 3.64
CA ALA A 140 3.65 17.72 4.00
C ALA A 140 3.99 16.55 4.94
N GLY A 141 5.23 16.09 4.90
CA GLY A 141 5.64 14.98 5.73
C GLY A 141 7.07 14.52 5.47
N GLU A 142 7.33 13.31 5.95
CA GLU A 142 8.63 12.67 5.79
C GLU A 142 8.48 11.26 5.26
N LEU A 143 9.36 10.91 4.31
CA LEU A 143 9.55 9.57 3.79
C LEU A 143 10.67 8.89 4.56
N THR A 144 10.48 7.64 4.89
CA THR A 144 11.50 6.78 5.51
C THR A 144 11.62 5.48 4.75
N ILE A 145 12.85 5.00 4.58
CA ILE A 145 13.06 3.66 4.02
C ILE A 145 12.77 2.65 5.13
N ARG A 146 11.79 1.82 4.89
CA ARG A 146 11.36 0.82 5.87
C ARG A 146 12.26 -0.41 5.91
N GLN A 147 12.86 -0.75 4.78
CA GLN A 147 13.80 -1.85 4.61
C GLN A 147 14.87 -1.46 3.60
N LEU A 148 16.13 -1.45 4.02
CA LEU A 148 17.26 -0.95 3.21
C LEU A 148 17.53 -1.76 1.93
N ASP A 149 17.19 -3.05 1.94
CA ASP A 149 17.38 -3.98 0.83
C ASP A 149 16.10 -4.22 0.02
N ARG A 150 15.08 -3.41 0.27
CA ARG A 150 13.75 -3.54 -0.36
C ARG A 150 13.25 -2.20 -0.87
N ASN A 151 12.42 -2.26 -1.90
CA ASN A 151 11.76 -1.09 -2.47
C ASN A 151 10.52 -0.70 -1.64
N MET A 152 10.71 -0.42 -0.35
CA MET A 152 9.63 -0.14 0.58
C MET A 152 9.88 1.15 1.33
N ILE A 153 8.96 2.10 1.13
CA ILE A 153 9.00 3.44 1.72
C ILE A 153 7.73 3.65 2.52
N LYS A 154 7.88 4.25 3.69
CA LYS A 154 6.78 4.74 4.51
C LYS A 154 6.76 6.25 4.45
N GLY A 155 5.58 6.84 4.31
CA GLY A 155 5.35 8.27 4.46
C GLY A 155 4.50 8.56 5.69
N ASP A 156 5.01 9.39 6.59
CA ASP A 156 4.22 10.00 7.64
C ASP A 156 3.85 11.42 7.17
N LEU A 157 2.54 11.71 7.09
CA LEU A 157 2.06 12.92 6.43
C LEU A 157 0.99 13.67 7.23
N THR A 158 0.94 14.96 7.00
CA THR A 158 -0.11 15.86 7.48
C THR A 158 -0.78 16.53 6.27
N ILE A 159 -2.10 16.47 6.25
CA ILE A 159 -2.91 17.13 5.22
C ILE A 159 -3.47 18.43 5.80
N SER A 160 -3.46 19.49 5.02
CA SER A 160 -3.97 20.81 5.39
C SER A 160 -4.60 21.51 4.18
N GLY A 161 -5.51 22.44 4.45
CA GLY A 161 -6.21 23.21 3.43
C GLY A 161 -7.72 23.25 3.69
N SER A 162 -8.41 24.17 3.05
CA SER A 162 -9.84 24.40 3.30
C SER A 162 -10.77 23.36 2.67
N ASN A 163 -10.28 22.59 1.72
CA ASN A 163 -11.08 21.62 0.94
C ASN A 163 -10.55 20.17 1.07
N CYS A 164 -9.74 19.93 2.08
CA CYS A 164 -9.23 18.58 2.34
C CYS A 164 -10.17 17.76 3.27
#